data_80ed7af1e53888ea5c958845dafe7f14
#
_entry.id   80ed7af1e53888ea5c958845dafe7f14
#
_cell.length_a   1.000
_cell.length_b   1.000
_cell.length_c   1.000
_cell.angle_alpha   90.00
_cell.angle_beta   90.00
_cell.angle_gamma   90.00
#
_symmetry.space_group_name_H-M   'P 1'
#
loop_
_entity.id
_entity.type
_entity.pdbx_description
1 polymer ?
#
loop_
_entity_poly.entity_id
_entity_poly.type
_entity_poly.pdbx_seq_one_letter_code
_entity_poly.pdbx_strand_id
1 'polypeptide(L)'
;MSHTTMPAAVPPSSTRPARTARQISGARHGQLLLWSATVLLLATLLLQVLEASGITSMGLVSWRPLLFAYILWAGALCAAQILIRGEDGQRAVFVLPAVLFTVAMVVFPTVFGFYIAFTDWNLSAAAGRQFNGLNNLRTLFADVYFWNALLNMVYYVLAVLVQYAVAFGLALLLNAEIKARKFFRVAFLLPLMLSPVAVSWMIGKSLMEYRFGPAATLARHLGWDNPAFFSTPWLARTSIMAMDAWVSIPFMMILLLAGLQALPSEIKEAARVDGASGWQSFKEITFPLMLPVSMTVIILRIIFQLKLADIVINVTAGGPGGATDTVSSFIFREYRDRSNVGYGTMLAEFYLVIIIIFVALILKGASRWMQRDN
;
A
#
# COMPACT_ATOMS: atom_id res chain seq x y z
N MET A 1 53.18 17.59 45.37
CA MET A 1 53.16 17.29 43.94
C MET A 1 51.79 17.68 43.40
N SER A 2 51.72 18.89 42.83
CA SER A 2 50.49 19.46 42.30
C SER A 2 50.29 19.05 40.84
N HIS A 3 49.26 18.26 40.53
CA HIS A 3 48.87 17.93 39.17
C HIS A 3 48.02 19.08 38.61
N THR A 4 48.66 19.87 37.76
CA THR A 4 47.97 20.90 36.93
C THR A 4 47.27 20.19 35.78
N THR A 5 45.93 20.15 35.78
CA THR A 5 45.13 19.68 34.66
C THR A 5 45.05 20.75 33.59
N MET A 6 45.60 20.49 32.40
CA MET A 6 45.41 21.32 31.19
C MET A 6 43.93 21.35 30.78
N PRO A 7 43.36 22.49 30.42
CA PRO A 7 42.03 22.53 29.83
C PRO A 7 42.04 21.94 28.41
N ALA A 8 41.06 21.06 28.13
CA ALA A 8 40.85 20.47 26.82
C ALA A 8 40.63 21.54 25.75
N ALA A 9 41.40 21.48 24.67
CA ALA A 9 41.24 22.38 23.53
C ALA A 9 39.87 22.20 22.89
N VAL A 10 39.11 23.29 22.82
CA VAL A 10 37.84 23.36 22.08
C VAL A 10 38.14 23.17 20.58
N PRO A 11 37.50 22.23 19.87
CA PRO A 11 37.75 22.06 18.45
C PRO A 11 37.30 23.32 17.69
N PRO A 12 38.05 23.75 16.66
CA PRO A 12 37.75 24.98 15.92
C PRO A 12 36.38 24.84 15.25
N SER A 13 35.53 25.85 15.45
CA SER A 13 34.25 25.99 14.76
C SER A 13 34.46 25.86 13.26
N SER A 14 33.80 24.93 12.60
CA SER A 14 33.85 24.73 11.14
C SER A 14 33.27 25.95 10.44
N THR A 15 34.07 26.96 10.23
CA THR A 15 33.76 28.09 9.33
C THR A 15 33.71 27.55 7.91
N ARG A 16 32.49 27.48 7.32
CA ARG A 16 32.34 27.13 5.89
C ARG A 16 33.22 28.07 5.07
N PRO A 17 34.06 27.55 4.16
CA PRO A 17 34.93 28.39 3.34
C PRO A 17 34.08 29.38 2.53
N ALA A 18 34.54 30.63 2.44
CA ALA A 18 33.90 31.70 1.67
C ALA A 18 33.74 31.24 0.19
N ARG A 19 32.51 31.35 -0.35
CA ARG A 19 32.21 30.95 -1.74
C ARG A 19 33.09 31.80 -2.71
N THR A 20 33.72 31.16 -3.65
CA THR A 20 34.49 31.84 -4.71
C THR A 20 33.57 32.63 -5.65
N ALA A 21 34.06 33.68 -6.31
CA ALA A 21 33.30 34.50 -7.27
C ALA A 21 32.62 33.64 -8.36
N ARG A 22 33.29 32.55 -8.81
CA ARG A 22 32.76 31.59 -9.79
C ARG A 22 31.55 30.78 -9.22
N GLN A 23 31.57 30.45 -7.93
CA GLN A 23 30.44 29.77 -7.27
C GLN A 23 29.26 30.72 -7.07
N ILE A 24 29.49 31.99 -6.82
CA ILE A 24 28.43 33.00 -6.69
C ILE A 24 27.77 33.26 -8.05
N SER A 25 28.53 33.37 -9.13
CA SER A 25 28.01 33.51 -10.48
C SER A 25 27.20 32.27 -10.91
N GLY A 26 27.71 31.05 -10.67
CA GLY A 26 26.98 29.81 -10.93
C GLY A 26 25.64 29.71 -10.17
N ALA A 27 25.63 30.12 -8.91
CA ALA A 27 24.41 30.11 -8.12
C ALA A 27 23.31 31.06 -8.65
N ARG A 28 23.71 32.26 -9.14
CA ARG A 28 22.74 33.20 -9.77
C ARG A 28 22.16 32.63 -11.06
N HIS A 29 22.98 32.03 -11.93
CA HIS A 29 22.47 31.37 -13.16
C HIS A 29 21.56 30.20 -12.84
N GLY A 30 21.88 29.39 -11.82
CA GLY A 30 21.02 28.30 -11.36
C GLY A 30 19.66 28.79 -10.86
N GLN A 31 19.64 29.90 -10.09
CA GLN A 31 18.39 30.51 -9.63
C GLN A 31 17.55 31.05 -10.79
N LEU A 32 18.17 31.78 -11.74
CA LEU A 32 17.47 32.28 -12.91
C LEU A 32 16.87 31.16 -13.76
N LEU A 33 17.63 30.11 -14.00
CA LEU A 33 17.16 28.91 -14.73
C LEU A 33 15.93 28.28 -14.03
N LEU A 34 15.98 28.13 -12.71
CA LEU A 34 14.89 27.55 -11.94
C LEU A 34 13.65 28.46 -11.97
N TRP A 35 13.83 29.77 -11.77
CA TRP A 35 12.72 30.72 -11.81
C TRP A 35 12.04 30.78 -13.19
N SER A 36 12.82 30.85 -14.28
CA SER A 36 12.27 30.88 -15.64
C SER A 36 11.50 29.60 -15.98
N ALA A 37 12.03 28.43 -15.59
CA ALA A 37 11.33 27.15 -15.79
C ALA A 37 10.07 27.04 -14.93
N THR A 38 10.09 27.57 -13.69
CA THR A 38 8.92 27.58 -12.80
C THR A 38 7.82 28.50 -13.34
N VAL A 39 8.18 29.69 -13.85
CA VAL A 39 7.22 30.61 -14.49
C VAL A 39 6.60 29.94 -15.71
N LEU A 40 7.41 29.28 -16.56
CA LEU A 40 6.91 28.55 -17.72
C LEU A 40 5.91 27.45 -17.34
N LEU A 41 6.24 26.65 -16.30
CA LEU A 41 5.37 25.58 -15.80
C LEU A 41 4.04 26.13 -15.28
N LEU A 42 4.10 27.19 -14.45
CA LEU A 42 2.90 27.82 -13.91
C LEU A 42 2.04 28.49 -14.99
N ALA A 43 2.68 29.16 -15.97
CA ALA A 43 1.97 29.75 -17.09
C ALA A 43 1.26 28.67 -17.95
N THR A 44 1.95 27.57 -18.23
CA THR A 44 1.37 26.44 -18.99
C THR A 44 0.23 25.79 -18.23
N LEU A 45 0.37 25.62 -16.92
CA LEU A 45 -0.70 25.09 -16.06
C LEU A 45 -1.92 26.02 -16.05
N LEU A 46 -1.70 27.34 -15.89
CA LEU A 46 -2.77 28.33 -15.88
C LEU A 46 -3.53 28.33 -17.22
N LEU A 47 -2.81 28.37 -18.34
CA LEU A 47 -3.43 28.31 -19.68
C LEU A 47 -4.23 27.03 -19.87
N GLN A 48 -3.71 25.89 -19.44
CA GLN A 48 -4.39 24.60 -19.53
C GLN A 48 -5.66 24.55 -18.67
N VAL A 49 -5.63 25.14 -17.48
CA VAL A 49 -6.81 25.24 -16.59
C VAL A 49 -7.85 26.20 -17.17
N LEU A 50 -7.44 27.34 -17.73
CA LEU A 50 -8.35 28.29 -18.39
C LEU A 50 -9.03 27.68 -19.62
N GLU A 51 -8.29 26.91 -20.42
CA GLU A 51 -8.85 26.16 -21.55
C GLU A 51 -9.84 25.07 -21.07
N ALA A 52 -9.45 24.29 -20.06
CA ALA A 52 -10.29 23.24 -19.49
C ALA A 52 -11.57 23.77 -18.82
N SER A 53 -11.55 25.01 -18.34
CA SER A 53 -12.71 25.71 -17.78
C SER A 53 -13.59 26.41 -18.83
N GLY A 54 -13.20 26.40 -20.11
CA GLY A 54 -13.95 27.03 -21.22
C GLY A 54 -13.82 28.54 -21.23
N ILE A 55 -12.92 29.16 -20.46
CA ILE A 55 -12.71 30.63 -20.44
C ILE A 55 -11.89 31.06 -21.67
N THR A 56 -11.02 30.19 -22.19
CA THR A 56 -10.22 30.46 -23.40
C THR A 56 -10.39 29.34 -24.40
N SER A 57 -10.18 29.63 -25.68
CA SER A 57 -10.25 28.67 -26.80
C SER A 57 -8.97 28.71 -27.61
N MET A 58 -7.84 28.37 -26.99
CA MET A 58 -6.51 28.37 -27.61
C MET A 58 -6.16 27.06 -28.35
N GLY A 59 -7.06 26.07 -28.33
CA GLY A 59 -6.84 24.77 -28.96
C GLY A 59 -5.91 23.82 -28.20
N LEU A 60 -5.68 24.09 -26.92
CA LEU A 60 -4.87 23.23 -26.05
C LEU A 60 -5.69 22.01 -25.54
N VAL A 61 -6.22 21.22 -26.48
CA VAL A 61 -7.08 20.07 -26.16
C VAL A 61 -6.34 18.97 -25.36
N SER A 62 -5.03 18.91 -25.45
CA SER A 62 -4.23 17.87 -24.79
C SER A 62 -3.37 18.43 -23.66
N TRP A 63 -3.16 17.62 -22.60
CA TRP A 63 -2.28 17.95 -21.48
C TRP A 63 -0.77 17.77 -21.79
N ARG A 64 -0.40 17.48 -23.04
CA ARG A 64 0.99 17.31 -23.48
C ARG A 64 1.88 18.55 -23.24
N PRO A 65 1.43 19.80 -23.49
CA PRO A 65 2.24 20.98 -23.21
C PRO A 65 2.65 21.07 -21.73
N LEU A 66 1.75 20.75 -20.81
CA LEU A 66 2.06 20.73 -19.38
C LEU A 66 3.07 19.64 -19.02
N LEU A 67 2.97 18.46 -19.62
CA LEU A 67 3.94 17.39 -19.44
C LEU A 67 5.35 17.82 -19.90
N PHE A 68 5.47 18.44 -21.08
CA PHE A 68 6.74 18.95 -21.56
C PHE A 68 7.31 20.06 -20.67
N ALA A 69 6.45 21.00 -20.22
CA ALA A 69 6.88 22.04 -19.27
C ALA A 69 7.36 21.43 -17.94
N TYR A 70 6.71 20.39 -17.45
CA TYR A 70 7.15 19.67 -16.26
C TYR A 70 8.49 18.97 -16.45
N ILE A 71 8.72 18.30 -17.57
CA ILE A 71 10.01 17.65 -17.90
C ILE A 71 11.13 18.69 -17.98
N LEU A 72 10.89 19.83 -18.63
CA LEU A 72 11.84 20.93 -18.70
C LEU A 72 12.14 21.52 -17.32
N TRP A 73 11.11 21.72 -16.51
CA TRP A 73 11.26 22.18 -15.13
C TRP A 73 12.05 21.19 -14.27
N ALA A 74 11.80 19.91 -14.41
CA ALA A 74 12.53 18.85 -13.71
C ALA A 74 14.02 18.86 -14.09
N GLY A 75 14.34 18.99 -15.37
CA GLY A 75 15.72 19.14 -15.85
C GLY A 75 16.39 20.42 -15.34
N ALA A 76 15.66 21.55 -15.38
CA ALA A 76 16.14 22.83 -14.85
C ALA A 76 16.40 22.77 -13.34
N LEU A 77 15.55 22.06 -12.58
CA LEU A 77 15.72 21.85 -11.14
C LEU A 77 16.97 21.03 -10.84
N CYS A 78 17.22 19.96 -11.59
CA CYS A 78 18.45 19.16 -11.48
C CYS A 78 19.70 20.01 -11.75
N ALA A 79 19.72 20.75 -12.85
CA ALA A 79 20.82 21.62 -13.20
C ALA A 79 21.04 22.75 -12.17
N ALA A 80 19.96 23.37 -11.70
CA ALA A 80 20.00 24.40 -10.69
C ALA A 80 20.58 23.89 -9.36
N GLN A 81 20.24 22.68 -8.92
CA GLN A 81 20.80 22.09 -7.69
C GLN A 81 22.32 21.96 -7.78
N ILE A 82 22.86 21.52 -8.92
CA ILE A 82 24.31 21.42 -9.14
C ILE A 82 24.94 22.80 -9.09
N LEU A 83 24.38 23.79 -9.80
CA LEU A 83 24.92 25.14 -9.89
C LEU A 83 24.85 25.90 -8.55
N ILE A 84 23.82 25.68 -7.75
CA ILE A 84 23.60 26.40 -6.48
C ILE A 84 24.37 25.74 -5.32
N ARG A 85 24.38 24.40 -5.24
CA ARG A 85 24.88 23.64 -4.08
C ARG A 85 26.20 22.89 -4.35
N GLY A 86 26.70 22.85 -5.58
CA GLY A 86 27.95 22.15 -5.94
C GLY A 86 27.84 20.63 -5.64
N GLU A 87 28.76 20.09 -4.85
CA GLU A 87 28.86 18.67 -4.55
C GLU A 87 27.61 18.14 -3.81
N ASP A 88 27.03 18.89 -2.86
CA ASP A 88 25.79 18.52 -2.19
C ASP A 88 24.61 18.51 -3.16
N GLY A 89 24.63 19.39 -4.15
CA GLY A 89 23.66 19.41 -5.24
C GLY A 89 23.78 18.19 -6.15
N GLN A 90 24.99 17.73 -6.44
CA GLN A 90 25.22 16.50 -7.21
C GLN A 90 24.61 15.29 -6.51
N ARG A 91 24.79 15.14 -5.20
CA ARG A 91 24.18 14.06 -4.42
C ARG A 91 22.63 14.12 -4.49
N ALA A 92 22.05 15.31 -4.39
CA ALA A 92 20.61 15.50 -4.50
C ALA A 92 20.06 15.11 -5.87
N VAL A 93 20.82 15.34 -6.96
CA VAL A 93 20.41 15.00 -8.33
C VAL A 93 20.20 13.49 -8.52
N PHE A 94 20.90 12.62 -7.80
CA PHE A 94 20.66 11.17 -7.89
C PHE A 94 19.30 10.76 -7.31
N VAL A 95 18.79 11.47 -6.31
CA VAL A 95 17.48 11.16 -5.67
C VAL A 95 16.35 11.94 -6.36
N LEU A 96 16.64 13.12 -6.88
CA LEU A 96 15.65 14.05 -7.42
C LEU A 96 14.78 13.48 -8.55
N PRO A 97 15.29 12.71 -9.54
CA PRO A 97 14.45 12.09 -10.57
C PRO A 97 13.38 11.16 -9.99
N ALA A 98 13.73 10.36 -8.97
CA ALA A 98 12.79 9.46 -8.31
C ALA A 98 11.71 10.25 -7.57
N VAL A 99 12.08 11.34 -6.89
CA VAL A 99 11.12 12.24 -6.20
C VAL A 99 10.19 12.90 -7.21
N LEU A 100 10.74 13.44 -8.30
CA LEU A 100 9.94 14.11 -9.35
C LEU A 100 8.99 13.12 -10.04
N PHE A 101 9.45 11.91 -10.32
CA PHE A 101 8.61 10.85 -10.87
C PHE A 101 7.47 10.50 -9.90
N THR A 102 7.76 10.39 -8.62
CA THR A 102 6.74 10.13 -7.59
C THR A 102 5.72 11.27 -7.54
N VAL A 103 6.16 12.53 -7.58
CA VAL A 103 5.26 13.69 -7.62
C VAL A 103 4.34 13.63 -8.86
N ALA A 104 4.90 13.33 -10.03
CA ALA A 104 4.12 13.25 -11.27
C ALA A 104 3.12 12.08 -11.29
N MET A 105 3.52 10.92 -10.75
CA MET A 105 2.72 9.68 -10.87
C MET A 105 1.82 9.39 -9.66
N VAL A 106 2.10 10.00 -8.51
CA VAL A 106 1.31 9.78 -7.28
C VAL A 106 0.60 11.06 -6.86
N VAL A 107 1.34 12.15 -6.64
CA VAL A 107 0.76 13.37 -6.08
C VAL A 107 -0.20 14.03 -7.07
N PHE A 108 0.21 14.18 -8.35
CA PHE A 108 -0.65 14.79 -9.36
C PHE A 108 -1.96 14.03 -9.56
N PRO A 109 -1.99 12.70 -9.79
CA PRO A 109 -3.26 11.97 -9.94
C PRO A 109 -4.15 12.06 -8.70
N THR A 110 -3.57 12.04 -7.49
CA THR A 110 -4.34 12.20 -6.24
C THR A 110 -4.98 13.59 -6.16
N VAL A 111 -4.22 14.67 -6.41
CA VAL A 111 -4.77 16.03 -6.41
C VAL A 111 -5.83 16.21 -7.51
N PHE A 112 -5.60 15.63 -8.68
CA PHE A 112 -6.58 15.63 -9.76
C PHE A 112 -7.83 14.81 -9.40
N GLY A 113 -7.66 13.69 -8.71
CA GLY A 113 -8.76 12.90 -8.13
C GLY A 113 -9.62 13.73 -7.19
N PHE A 114 -9.01 14.49 -6.29
CA PHE A 114 -9.75 15.42 -5.42
C PHE A 114 -10.61 16.40 -6.23
N TYR A 115 -10.08 16.96 -7.30
CA TYR A 115 -10.89 17.83 -8.17
C TYR A 115 -12.07 17.09 -8.80
N ILE A 116 -11.87 15.89 -9.34
CA ILE A 116 -12.91 15.06 -9.93
C ILE A 116 -13.98 14.65 -8.90
N ALA A 117 -13.60 14.39 -7.68
CA ALA A 117 -14.50 14.01 -6.59
C ALA A 117 -15.61 15.04 -6.32
N PHE A 118 -15.36 16.32 -6.63
CA PHE A 118 -16.35 17.41 -6.52
C PHE A 118 -17.12 17.70 -7.82
N THR A 119 -17.08 16.78 -8.78
CA THR A 119 -17.79 16.91 -10.04
C THR A 119 -18.89 15.86 -10.20
N ASP A 120 -19.94 16.21 -10.92
CA ASP A 120 -20.94 15.27 -11.39
C ASP A 120 -20.49 14.76 -12.77
N TRP A 121 -19.52 13.84 -12.74
CA TRP A 121 -19.01 13.24 -13.96
C TRP A 121 -19.45 11.79 -14.07
N ASN A 122 -20.39 11.57 -14.97
CA ASN A 122 -20.80 10.23 -15.40
C ASN A 122 -20.47 10.08 -16.89
N LEU A 123 -19.75 8.99 -17.24
CA LEU A 123 -19.33 8.74 -18.64
C LEU A 123 -20.51 8.50 -19.59
N SER A 124 -21.68 8.12 -19.05
CA SER A 124 -22.90 7.90 -19.84
C SER A 124 -23.72 9.18 -20.02
N ALA A 125 -23.39 10.27 -19.33
CA ALA A 125 -24.14 11.51 -19.39
C ALA A 125 -23.63 12.41 -20.52
N ALA A 126 -24.51 12.89 -21.37
CA ALA A 126 -24.18 13.80 -22.48
C ALA A 126 -23.71 15.19 -22.00
N ALA A 127 -24.11 15.60 -20.80
CA ALA A 127 -23.75 16.92 -20.23
C ALA A 127 -22.26 17.04 -19.87
N GLY A 128 -21.49 15.93 -19.88
CA GLY A 128 -20.09 15.94 -19.51
C GLY A 128 -19.86 16.21 -18.02
N ARG A 129 -18.68 16.72 -17.70
CA ARG A 129 -18.25 16.99 -16.32
C ARG A 129 -18.75 18.36 -15.86
N GLN A 130 -19.50 18.39 -14.77
CA GLN A 130 -19.96 19.63 -14.14
C GLN A 130 -19.55 19.64 -12.66
N PHE A 131 -19.25 20.84 -12.13
CA PHE A 131 -18.95 21.00 -10.70
C PHE A 131 -20.26 20.85 -9.89
N ASN A 132 -20.29 19.94 -8.91
CA ASN A 132 -21.48 19.66 -8.09
C ASN A 132 -21.30 19.98 -6.62
N GLY A 133 -20.22 20.64 -6.24
CA GLY A 133 -19.92 20.98 -4.84
C GLY A 133 -19.76 19.74 -3.95
N LEU A 134 -20.47 19.71 -2.84
CA LEU A 134 -20.39 18.62 -1.85
C LEU A 134 -21.43 17.50 -2.03
N ASN A 135 -22.13 17.44 -3.17
CA ASN A 135 -23.20 16.47 -3.37
C ASN A 135 -22.69 15.02 -3.30
N ASN A 136 -21.54 14.70 -3.93
CA ASN A 136 -20.94 13.37 -3.85
C ASN A 136 -20.60 12.98 -2.40
N LEU A 137 -20.11 13.92 -1.61
CA LEU A 137 -19.83 13.70 -0.19
C LEU A 137 -21.10 13.43 0.62
N ARG A 138 -22.19 14.17 0.36
CA ARG A 138 -23.48 13.93 1.00
C ARG A 138 -24.05 12.57 0.63
N THR A 139 -23.96 12.21 -0.65
CA THR A 139 -24.35 10.87 -1.15
C THR A 139 -23.56 9.78 -0.45
N LEU A 140 -22.24 9.92 -0.30
CA LEU A 140 -21.37 8.97 0.39
C LEU A 140 -21.81 8.73 1.83
N PHE A 141 -22.11 9.79 2.58
CA PHE A 141 -22.55 9.63 3.98
C PHE A 141 -23.90 8.94 4.11
N ALA A 142 -24.76 9.07 3.12
CA ALA A 142 -26.07 8.40 3.04
C ALA A 142 -26.01 6.99 2.43
N ASP A 143 -24.87 6.59 1.83
CA ASP A 143 -24.73 5.33 1.09
C ASP A 143 -24.50 4.14 2.04
N VAL A 144 -25.56 3.41 2.32
CA VAL A 144 -25.53 2.20 3.19
C VAL A 144 -24.57 1.14 2.63
N TYR A 145 -24.41 1.02 1.31
CA TYR A 145 -23.53 0.02 0.70
C TYR A 145 -22.05 0.35 0.92
N PHE A 146 -21.68 1.63 0.89
CA PHE A 146 -20.32 2.05 1.24
C PHE A 146 -19.97 1.69 2.69
N TRP A 147 -20.86 2.00 3.64
CA TRP A 147 -20.63 1.69 5.06
C TRP A 147 -20.62 0.19 5.32
N ASN A 148 -21.47 -0.57 4.62
CA ASN A 148 -21.43 -2.04 4.67
C ASN A 148 -20.09 -2.59 4.12
N ALA A 149 -19.60 -2.05 3.02
CA ALA A 149 -18.28 -2.42 2.46
C ALA A 149 -17.14 -2.10 3.44
N LEU A 150 -17.21 -0.96 4.12
CA LEU A 150 -16.25 -0.59 5.15
C LEU A 150 -16.31 -1.54 6.36
N LEU A 151 -17.53 -1.95 6.80
CA LEU A 151 -17.70 -2.95 7.85
C LEU A 151 -17.13 -4.31 7.43
N ASN A 152 -17.33 -4.73 6.17
CA ASN A 152 -16.75 -5.96 5.65
C ASN A 152 -15.22 -5.92 5.70
N MET A 153 -14.59 -4.74 5.50
CA MET A 153 -13.14 -4.60 5.64
C MET A 153 -12.66 -4.94 7.05
N VAL A 154 -13.46 -4.67 8.09
CA VAL A 154 -13.11 -5.07 9.47
C VAL A 154 -13.01 -6.60 9.56
N TYR A 155 -13.97 -7.34 9.01
CA TYR A 155 -13.90 -8.81 8.99
C TYR A 155 -12.68 -9.31 8.24
N TYR A 156 -12.36 -8.71 7.08
CA TYR A 156 -11.19 -9.10 6.28
C TYR A 156 -9.87 -8.78 6.99
N VAL A 157 -9.78 -7.64 7.68
CA VAL A 157 -8.59 -7.27 8.47
C VAL A 157 -8.43 -8.20 9.68
N LEU A 158 -9.51 -8.56 10.37
CA LEU A 158 -9.45 -9.52 11.47
C LEU A 158 -9.01 -10.92 11.01
N ALA A 159 -9.40 -11.33 9.81
CA ALA A 159 -8.93 -12.59 9.22
C ALA A 159 -7.41 -12.64 9.04
N VAL A 160 -6.73 -11.50 8.90
CA VAL A 160 -5.26 -11.44 8.83
C VAL A 160 -4.60 -12.03 10.08
N LEU A 161 -5.20 -11.89 11.26
CA LEU A 161 -4.66 -12.46 12.50
C LEU A 161 -4.69 -14.00 12.47
N VAL A 162 -5.73 -14.59 11.91
CA VAL A 162 -5.83 -16.04 11.72
C VAL A 162 -4.80 -16.49 10.67
N GLN A 163 -4.70 -15.78 9.55
CA GLN A 163 -3.70 -16.04 8.52
C GLN A 163 -2.28 -15.97 9.08
N TYR A 164 -2.00 -14.96 9.94
CA TYR A 164 -0.73 -14.82 10.62
C TYR A 164 -0.41 -16.02 11.52
N ALA A 165 -1.36 -16.48 12.31
CA ALA A 165 -1.16 -17.64 13.19
C ALA A 165 -0.81 -18.90 12.39
N VAL A 166 -1.51 -19.15 11.27
CA VAL A 166 -1.22 -20.26 10.36
C VAL A 166 0.15 -20.10 9.71
N ALA A 167 0.46 -18.89 9.21
CA ALA A 167 1.75 -18.59 8.58
C ALA A 167 2.92 -18.77 9.56
N PHE A 168 2.74 -18.36 10.82
CA PHE A 168 3.75 -18.51 11.86
C PHE A 168 3.97 -20.01 12.19
N GLY A 169 2.90 -20.78 12.32
CA GLY A 169 2.98 -22.23 12.51
C GLY A 169 3.71 -22.93 11.36
N LEU A 170 3.40 -22.58 10.10
CA LEU A 170 4.10 -23.10 8.92
C LEU A 170 5.58 -22.67 8.88
N ALA A 171 5.89 -21.43 9.28
CA ALA A 171 7.27 -20.96 9.38
C ALA A 171 8.08 -21.74 10.42
N LEU A 172 7.47 -22.03 11.59
CA LEU A 172 8.10 -22.89 12.62
C LEU A 172 8.36 -24.30 12.11
N LEU A 173 7.38 -24.90 11.43
CA LEU A 173 7.54 -26.23 10.80
C LEU A 173 8.68 -26.25 9.78
N LEU A 174 8.74 -25.25 8.92
CA LEU A 174 9.78 -25.14 7.89
C LEU A 174 11.13 -24.69 8.46
N ASN A 175 11.17 -24.15 9.66
CA ASN A 175 12.42 -23.86 10.37
C ASN A 175 13.01 -25.09 11.04
N ALA A 176 12.20 -26.09 11.38
CA ALA A 176 12.66 -27.35 11.92
C ALA A 176 13.36 -28.20 10.84
N GLU A 177 14.15 -29.19 11.26
CA GLU A 177 14.83 -30.14 10.39
C GLU A 177 13.87 -31.24 9.92
N ILE A 178 12.97 -30.89 8.97
CA ILE A 178 12.02 -31.83 8.39
C ILE A 178 12.54 -32.43 7.08
N LYS A 179 12.18 -33.71 6.83
CA LYS A 179 12.45 -34.36 5.54
C LYS A 179 11.73 -33.61 4.42
N ALA A 180 12.37 -33.48 3.25
CA ALA A 180 11.84 -32.78 2.07
C ALA A 180 11.54 -31.27 2.27
N ARG A 181 12.22 -30.62 3.22
CA ARG A 181 12.05 -29.16 3.52
C ARG A 181 12.10 -28.28 2.27
N LYS A 182 13.01 -28.56 1.33
CA LYS A 182 13.13 -27.80 0.07
C LYS A 182 11.88 -27.92 -0.78
N PHE A 183 11.31 -29.11 -0.89
CA PHE A 183 10.07 -29.35 -1.61
C PHE A 183 8.90 -28.56 -1.00
N PHE A 184 8.68 -28.64 0.30
CA PHE A 184 7.60 -27.91 0.96
C PHE A 184 7.76 -26.39 0.84
N ARG A 185 8.97 -25.85 0.90
CA ARG A 185 9.19 -24.42 0.63
C ARG A 185 8.72 -24.00 -0.75
N VAL A 186 9.07 -24.76 -1.77
CA VAL A 186 8.64 -24.47 -3.15
C VAL A 186 7.13 -24.64 -3.30
N ALA A 187 6.58 -25.75 -2.80
CA ALA A 187 5.15 -26.04 -2.91
C ALA A 187 4.28 -24.97 -2.24
N PHE A 188 4.66 -24.49 -1.05
CA PHE A 188 3.94 -23.42 -0.37
C PHE A 188 4.10 -22.04 -1.03
N LEU A 189 5.09 -21.84 -1.89
CA LEU A 189 5.25 -20.57 -2.62
C LEU A 189 4.48 -20.53 -3.95
N LEU A 190 4.01 -21.67 -4.46
CA LEU A 190 3.26 -21.72 -5.72
C LEU A 190 2.03 -20.79 -5.74
N PRO A 191 1.20 -20.70 -4.68
CA PRO A 191 0.06 -19.79 -4.67
C PRO A 191 0.44 -18.32 -4.89
N LEU A 192 1.60 -17.91 -4.41
CA LEU A 192 2.07 -16.53 -4.52
C LEU A 192 2.40 -16.12 -5.97
N MET A 193 2.66 -17.09 -6.84
CA MET A 193 2.98 -16.87 -8.25
C MET A 193 1.72 -16.69 -9.12
N LEU A 194 0.54 -16.98 -8.58
CA LEU A 194 -0.72 -16.87 -9.31
C LEU A 194 -1.31 -15.47 -9.17
N SER A 195 -1.87 -14.94 -10.26
CA SER A 195 -2.60 -13.68 -10.18
C SER A 195 -3.91 -13.87 -9.39
N PRO A 196 -4.40 -12.83 -8.67
CA PRO A 196 -5.68 -12.91 -7.96
C PRO A 196 -6.86 -13.30 -8.86
N VAL A 197 -6.83 -12.89 -10.13
CA VAL A 197 -7.85 -13.26 -11.13
C VAL A 197 -7.80 -14.76 -11.43
N ALA A 198 -6.61 -15.32 -11.64
CA ALA A 198 -6.45 -16.76 -11.87
C ALA A 198 -6.93 -17.58 -10.66
N VAL A 199 -6.61 -17.13 -9.44
CA VAL A 199 -7.09 -17.73 -8.20
C VAL A 199 -8.62 -17.70 -8.11
N SER A 200 -9.23 -16.57 -8.47
CA SER A 200 -10.68 -16.40 -8.49
C SER A 200 -11.37 -17.42 -9.39
N TRP A 201 -10.84 -17.63 -10.59
CA TRP A 201 -11.40 -18.61 -11.52
C TRP A 201 -11.11 -20.05 -11.10
N MET A 202 -9.87 -20.36 -10.70
CA MET A 202 -9.46 -21.71 -10.33
C MET A 202 -10.15 -22.18 -9.05
N ILE A 203 -10.14 -21.39 -7.99
CA ILE A 203 -10.73 -21.78 -6.70
C ILE A 203 -12.22 -21.41 -6.66
N GLY A 204 -12.57 -20.13 -6.90
CA GLY A 204 -13.93 -19.65 -6.71
C GLY A 204 -14.91 -20.21 -7.75
N LYS A 205 -14.56 -20.12 -9.03
CA LYS A 205 -15.46 -20.51 -10.13
C LYS A 205 -15.32 -21.97 -10.59
N SER A 206 -14.25 -22.67 -10.23
CA SER A 206 -14.05 -24.07 -10.61
C SER A 206 -14.07 -25.00 -9.40
N LEU A 207 -13.15 -24.84 -8.45
CA LEU A 207 -13.04 -25.74 -7.30
C LEU A 207 -14.26 -25.67 -6.37
N MET A 208 -14.75 -24.46 -6.08
CA MET A 208 -15.87 -24.19 -5.18
C MET A 208 -17.23 -24.04 -5.90
N GLU A 209 -17.28 -24.33 -7.21
CA GLU A 209 -18.53 -24.26 -7.94
C GLU A 209 -19.53 -25.30 -7.40
N TYR A 210 -20.77 -24.86 -7.16
CA TYR A 210 -21.79 -25.65 -6.49
C TYR A 210 -22.16 -26.93 -7.22
N ARG A 211 -22.28 -26.92 -8.55
CA ARG A 211 -22.81 -28.06 -9.33
C ARG A 211 -21.77 -29.16 -9.55
N PHE A 212 -20.55 -28.78 -9.95
CA PHE A 212 -19.53 -29.71 -10.42
C PHE A 212 -18.17 -29.54 -9.72
N GLY A 213 -18.01 -28.54 -8.85
CA GLY A 213 -16.73 -28.25 -8.20
C GLY A 213 -16.25 -29.40 -7.31
N PRO A 214 -14.96 -29.78 -7.39
CA PRO A 214 -14.40 -30.86 -6.55
C PRO A 214 -14.60 -30.61 -5.05
N ALA A 215 -14.48 -29.36 -4.57
CA ALA A 215 -14.73 -29.02 -3.18
C ALA A 215 -16.20 -29.21 -2.79
N ALA A 216 -17.13 -28.85 -3.68
CA ALA A 216 -18.55 -29.06 -3.46
C ALA A 216 -18.91 -30.58 -3.46
N THR A 217 -18.27 -31.34 -4.32
CA THR A 217 -18.44 -32.80 -4.36
C THR A 217 -17.93 -33.45 -3.08
N LEU A 218 -16.72 -33.06 -2.62
CA LEU A 218 -16.18 -33.54 -1.35
C LEU A 218 -17.08 -33.16 -0.16
N ALA A 219 -17.59 -31.94 -0.13
CA ALA A 219 -18.47 -31.46 0.93
C ALA A 219 -19.77 -32.28 0.99
N ARG A 220 -20.35 -32.66 -0.17
CA ARG A 220 -21.52 -33.55 -0.20
C ARG A 220 -21.20 -34.94 0.36
N HIS A 221 -20.03 -35.51 0.03
CA HIS A 221 -19.61 -36.78 0.61
C HIS A 221 -19.40 -36.71 2.13
N LEU A 222 -19.08 -35.52 2.66
CA LEU A 222 -18.96 -35.28 4.09
C LEU A 222 -20.30 -34.95 4.78
N GLY A 223 -21.43 -35.06 4.07
CA GLY A 223 -22.77 -34.83 4.62
C GLY A 223 -23.29 -33.40 4.53
N TRP A 224 -22.66 -32.53 3.74
CA TRP A 224 -23.20 -31.21 3.46
C TRP A 224 -24.00 -31.26 2.14
N ASP A 225 -25.32 -31.43 2.25
CA ASP A 225 -26.18 -31.67 1.08
C ASP A 225 -26.18 -30.55 0.05
N ASN A 226 -26.06 -29.30 0.49
CA ASN A 226 -26.07 -28.14 -0.39
C ASN A 226 -24.85 -27.24 -0.17
N PRO A 227 -23.67 -27.58 -0.70
CA PRO A 227 -22.42 -26.83 -0.49
C PRO A 227 -22.31 -25.60 -1.38
N ALA A 228 -23.29 -24.71 -1.30
CA ALA A 228 -23.31 -23.45 -2.04
C ALA A 228 -22.47 -22.39 -1.31
N PHE A 229 -21.17 -22.41 -1.51
CA PHE A 229 -20.14 -21.60 -0.81
C PHE A 229 -20.39 -20.10 -0.84
N PHE A 230 -21.17 -19.58 -1.79
CA PHE A 230 -21.43 -18.16 -1.97
C PHE A 230 -22.90 -17.78 -1.81
N SER A 231 -23.76 -18.67 -1.24
CA SER A 231 -25.20 -18.45 -1.15
C SER A 231 -25.63 -17.56 0.02
N THR A 232 -24.90 -17.61 1.12
CA THR A 232 -25.23 -16.81 2.32
C THR A 232 -24.13 -15.80 2.62
N PRO A 233 -24.46 -14.67 3.27
CA PRO A 233 -23.49 -13.62 3.58
C PRO A 233 -22.25 -14.11 4.31
N TRP A 234 -22.43 -14.91 5.36
CA TRP A 234 -21.31 -15.40 6.17
C TRP A 234 -20.45 -16.40 5.40
N LEU A 235 -21.08 -17.35 4.70
CA LEU A 235 -20.37 -18.37 3.94
C LEU A 235 -19.59 -17.77 2.76
N ALA A 236 -20.18 -16.78 2.09
CA ALA A 236 -19.50 -16.06 1.02
C ALA A 236 -18.27 -15.29 1.54
N ARG A 237 -18.39 -14.59 2.68
CA ARG A 237 -17.24 -13.91 3.32
C ARG A 237 -16.12 -14.89 3.69
N THR A 238 -16.46 -15.99 4.37
CA THR A 238 -15.45 -16.98 4.78
C THR A 238 -14.79 -17.65 3.57
N SER A 239 -15.53 -17.90 2.50
CA SER A 239 -14.98 -18.43 1.25
C SER A 239 -14.00 -17.47 0.59
N ILE A 240 -14.33 -16.18 0.51
CA ILE A 240 -13.40 -15.14 0.03
C ILE A 240 -12.16 -15.05 0.94
N MET A 241 -12.33 -15.07 2.28
CA MET A 241 -11.22 -15.06 3.24
C MET A 241 -10.31 -16.29 3.06
N ALA A 242 -10.89 -17.47 2.83
CA ALA A 242 -10.12 -18.70 2.60
C ALA A 242 -9.29 -18.63 1.30
N MET A 243 -9.88 -18.10 0.22
CA MET A 243 -9.17 -17.90 -1.04
C MET A 243 -8.03 -16.89 -0.89
N ASP A 244 -8.28 -15.78 -0.22
CA ASP A 244 -7.28 -14.76 0.09
C ASP A 244 -6.17 -15.32 0.99
N ALA A 245 -6.53 -16.11 2.01
CA ALA A 245 -5.60 -16.79 2.90
C ALA A 245 -4.66 -17.74 2.14
N TRP A 246 -5.20 -18.51 1.21
CA TRP A 246 -4.41 -19.45 0.41
C TRP A 246 -3.29 -18.77 -0.38
N VAL A 247 -3.54 -17.58 -0.90
CA VAL A 247 -2.52 -16.77 -1.62
C VAL A 247 -1.57 -16.06 -0.65
N SER A 248 -2.08 -15.59 0.48
CA SER A 248 -1.37 -14.61 1.33
C SER A 248 -0.55 -15.25 2.45
N ILE A 249 -0.96 -16.42 2.96
CA ILE A 249 -0.22 -17.16 4.00
C ILE A 249 1.23 -17.42 3.57
N PRO A 250 1.55 -17.86 2.34
CA PRO A 250 2.92 -18.05 1.88
C PRO A 250 3.80 -16.80 2.01
N PHE A 251 3.26 -15.63 1.70
CA PHE A 251 3.98 -14.37 1.84
C PHE A 251 4.38 -14.10 3.30
N MET A 252 3.44 -14.24 4.23
CA MET A 252 3.73 -14.05 5.64
C MET A 252 4.69 -15.12 6.17
N MET A 253 4.47 -16.37 5.76
CA MET A 253 5.30 -17.51 6.15
C MET A 253 6.78 -17.30 5.78
N ILE A 254 7.09 -16.83 4.56
CA ILE A 254 8.49 -16.64 4.14
C ILE A 254 9.19 -15.52 4.92
N LEU A 255 8.48 -14.42 5.21
CA LEU A 255 9.02 -13.33 6.02
C LEU A 255 9.26 -13.77 7.47
N LEU A 256 8.32 -14.50 8.05
CA LEU A 256 8.47 -15.07 9.40
C LEU A 256 9.58 -16.11 9.47
N LEU A 257 9.71 -16.96 8.44
CA LEU A 257 10.79 -17.94 8.34
C LEU A 257 12.16 -17.26 8.26
N ALA A 258 12.28 -16.18 7.48
CA ALA A 258 13.52 -15.40 7.42
C ALA A 258 13.85 -14.78 8.78
N GLY A 259 12.87 -14.24 9.50
CA GLY A 259 13.06 -13.75 10.86
C GLY A 259 13.51 -14.85 11.83
N LEU A 260 12.88 -16.04 11.79
CA LEU A 260 13.28 -17.18 12.64
C LEU A 260 14.70 -17.65 12.37
N GLN A 261 15.16 -17.56 11.10
CA GLN A 261 16.53 -17.94 10.71
C GLN A 261 17.58 -16.89 11.07
N ALA A 262 17.15 -15.65 11.31
CA ALA A 262 18.03 -14.57 11.77
C ALA A 262 18.27 -14.57 13.28
N LEU A 263 17.50 -15.36 14.04
CA LEU A 263 17.70 -15.46 15.50
C LEU A 263 19.00 -16.20 15.81
N PRO A 264 19.85 -15.69 16.75
CA PRO A 264 21.08 -16.33 17.17
C PRO A 264 20.82 -17.74 17.73
N SER A 265 21.61 -18.73 17.31
CA SER A 265 21.47 -20.12 17.77
C SER A 265 21.83 -20.28 19.24
N GLU A 266 22.75 -19.44 19.71
CA GLU A 266 23.28 -19.44 21.08
C GLU A 266 22.16 -19.26 22.12
N ILE A 267 21.17 -18.41 21.83
CA ILE A 267 20.03 -18.18 22.73
C ILE A 267 19.19 -19.46 22.88
N LYS A 268 18.98 -20.20 21.79
CA LYS A 268 18.23 -21.46 21.82
C LYS A 268 18.99 -22.58 22.47
N GLU A 269 20.31 -22.59 22.32
CA GLU A 269 21.19 -23.57 22.95
C GLU A 269 21.26 -23.33 24.46
N ALA A 270 21.42 -22.07 24.90
CA ALA A 270 21.38 -21.70 26.31
C ALA A 270 20.05 -22.15 26.97
N ALA A 271 18.92 -21.87 26.34
CA ALA A 271 17.62 -22.32 26.85
C ALA A 271 17.50 -23.85 26.99
N ARG A 272 18.12 -24.60 26.08
CA ARG A 272 18.18 -26.08 26.22
C ARG A 272 19.05 -26.53 27.38
N VAL A 273 20.19 -25.86 27.62
CA VAL A 273 21.07 -26.14 28.76
C VAL A 273 20.35 -25.85 30.09
N ASP A 274 19.53 -24.77 30.13
CA ASP A 274 18.70 -24.41 31.27
C ASP A 274 17.47 -25.34 31.46
N GLY A 275 17.28 -26.32 30.57
CA GLY A 275 16.21 -27.31 30.68
C GLY A 275 14.85 -26.80 30.21
N ALA A 276 14.76 -25.68 29.46
CA ALA A 276 13.52 -25.15 28.96
C ALA A 276 12.86 -26.13 27.98
N SER A 277 11.58 -26.41 28.20
CA SER A 277 10.76 -27.17 27.23
C SER A 277 10.59 -26.41 25.92
N GLY A 278 10.25 -27.12 24.82
CA GLY A 278 10.03 -26.50 23.52
C GLY A 278 8.97 -25.39 23.57
N TRP A 279 7.91 -25.57 24.36
CA TRP A 279 6.86 -24.56 24.55
C TRP A 279 7.33 -23.33 25.34
N GLN A 280 8.13 -23.54 26.38
CA GLN A 280 8.75 -22.46 27.14
C GLN A 280 9.73 -21.67 26.27
N SER A 281 10.62 -22.35 25.56
CA SER A 281 11.53 -21.72 24.61
C SER A 281 10.78 -20.93 23.51
N PHE A 282 9.64 -21.44 23.04
CA PHE A 282 8.80 -20.69 22.09
C PHE A 282 8.19 -19.44 22.73
N LYS A 283 7.49 -19.60 23.86
CA LYS A 283 6.71 -18.53 24.49
C LYS A 283 7.58 -17.43 25.09
N GLU A 284 8.69 -17.80 25.72
CA GLU A 284 9.52 -16.88 26.52
C GLU A 284 10.71 -16.31 25.74
N ILE A 285 11.11 -16.97 24.64
CA ILE A 285 12.29 -16.57 23.87
C ILE A 285 11.93 -16.30 22.41
N THR A 286 11.48 -17.34 21.67
CA THR A 286 11.30 -17.22 20.23
C THR A 286 10.22 -16.21 19.85
N PHE A 287 9.05 -16.30 20.48
CA PHE A 287 7.93 -15.41 20.16
C PHE A 287 8.22 -13.94 20.51
N PRO A 288 8.74 -13.60 21.71
CA PRO A 288 9.13 -12.23 22.02
C PRO A 288 10.19 -11.66 21.07
N LEU A 289 11.23 -12.42 20.72
CA LEU A 289 12.26 -11.99 19.78
C LEU A 289 11.72 -11.81 18.34
N MET A 290 10.67 -12.54 18.01
CA MET A 290 10.00 -12.43 16.70
C MET A 290 8.96 -11.31 16.62
N LEU A 291 8.61 -10.65 17.71
CA LEU A 291 7.59 -9.61 17.73
C LEU A 291 7.84 -8.44 16.76
N PRO A 292 9.07 -7.89 16.63
CA PRO A 292 9.32 -6.81 15.67
C PRO A 292 9.08 -7.25 14.21
N VAL A 293 9.53 -8.48 13.87
CA VAL A 293 9.29 -9.07 12.54
C VAL A 293 7.80 -9.34 12.34
N SER A 294 7.14 -9.91 13.34
CA SER A 294 5.71 -10.21 13.32
C SER A 294 4.85 -8.97 13.10
N MET A 295 5.14 -7.88 13.82
CA MET A 295 4.46 -6.60 13.64
C MET A 295 4.63 -6.07 12.23
N THR A 296 5.85 -6.14 11.67
CA THR A 296 6.11 -5.73 10.29
C THR A 296 5.29 -6.56 9.29
N VAL A 297 5.27 -7.88 9.46
CA VAL A 297 4.51 -8.79 8.59
C VAL A 297 3.01 -8.52 8.66
N ILE A 298 2.46 -8.34 9.85
CA ILE A 298 1.03 -8.04 10.06
C ILE A 298 0.67 -6.69 9.44
N ILE A 299 1.47 -5.64 9.66
CA ILE A 299 1.21 -4.30 9.11
C ILE A 299 1.23 -4.34 7.58
N LEU A 300 2.24 -4.96 6.97
CA LEU A 300 2.31 -5.11 5.52
C LEU A 300 1.09 -5.87 4.99
N ARG A 301 0.70 -6.95 5.66
CA ARG A 301 -0.46 -7.74 5.24
C ARG A 301 -1.77 -6.97 5.37
N ILE A 302 -1.96 -6.18 6.43
CA ILE A 302 -3.13 -5.30 6.57
C ILE A 302 -3.18 -4.28 5.42
N ILE A 303 -2.05 -3.67 5.06
CA ILE A 303 -1.99 -2.72 3.93
C ILE A 303 -2.42 -3.40 2.62
N PHE A 304 -1.99 -4.65 2.36
CA PHE A 304 -2.46 -5.41 1.20
C PHE A 304 -3.95 -5.77 1.31
N GLN A 305 -4.43 -6.11 2.50
CA GLN A 305 -5.83 -6.45 2.73
C GLN A 305 -6.77 -5.29 2.44
N LEU A 306 -6.38 -4.06 2.78
CA LEU A 306 -7.17 -2.86 2.49
C LEU A 306 -7.38 -2.60 0.99
N LYS A 307 -6.58 -3.24 0.13
CA LYS A 307 -6.69 -3.17 -1.34
C LYS A 307 -7.39 -4.38 -1.95
N LEU A 308 -7.92 -5.30 -1.15
CA LEU A 308 -8.60 -6.50 -1.65
C LEU A 308 -9.79 -6.09 -2.53
N ALA A 309 -9.76 -6.47 -3.80
CA ALA A 309 -10.83 -6.22 -4.75
C ALA A 309 -11.00 -7.37 -5.74
N ASP A 310 -9.90 -7.85 -6.35
CA ASP A 310 -9.93 -8.76 -7.49
C ASP A 310 -10.71 -10.06 -7.23
N ILE A 311 -10.48 -10.69 -6.07
CA ILE A 311 -11.19 -11.94 -5.70
C ILE A 311 -12.68 -11.65 -5.55
N VAL A 312 -13.06 -10.58 -4.89
CA VAL A 312 -14.46 -10.19 -4.68
C VAL A 312 -15.14 -9.90 -6.01
N ILE A 313 -14.51 -9.07 -6.85
CA ILE A 313 -15.07 -8.68 -8.16
C ILE A 313 -15.31 -9.90 -9.04
N ASN A 314 -14.33 -10.79 -9.14
CA ASN A 314 -14.38 -11.93 -10.06
C ASN A 314 -15.23 -13.11 -9.57
N VAL A 315 -15.38 -13.29 -8.26
CA VAL A 315 -16.10 -14.44 -7.70
C VAL A 315 -17.56 -14.09 -7.41
N THR A 316 -17.82 -13.05 -6.63
CA THR A 316 -19.14 -12.73 -6.07
C THR A 316 -19.72 -11.42 -6.59
N ALA A 317 -18.90 -10.56 -7.23
CA ALA A 317 -19.28 -9.18 -7.56
C ALA A 317 -19.88 -8.41 -6.36
N GLY A 318 -19.39 -8.70 -5.14
CA GLY A 318 -19.88 -8.11 -3.90
C GLY A 318 -21.05 -8.85 -3.25
N GLY A 319 -21.68 -9.83 -3.95
CA GLY A 319 -22.86 -10.57 -3.45
C GLY A 319 -22.57 -11.58 -2.34
N PRO A 320 -23.64 -12.09 -1.72
CA PRO A 320 -25.04 -11.69 -1.83
C PRO A 320 -25.32 -10.37 -1.09
N GLY A 321 -26.11 -9.48 -1.69
CA GLY A 321 -26.58 -8.24 -1.05
C GLY A 321 -25.47 -7.29 -0.54
N GLY A 322 -24.30 -7.25 -1.17
CA GLY A 322 -23.17 -6.44 -0.71
C GLY A 322 -22.33 -7.09 0.42
N ALA A 323 -22.65 -8.33 0.81
CA ALA A 323 -22.03 -8.98 1.97
C ALA A 323 -20.53 -9.23 1.82
N THR A 324 -20.02 -9.40 0.60
CA THR A 324 -18.60 -9.63 0.36
C THR A 324 -17.88 -8.38 -0.16
N ASP A 325 -18.60 -7.28 -0.39
CA ASP A 325 -17.97 -6.06 -0.89
C ASP A 325 -16.86 -5.58 0.02
N THR A 326 -15.75 -5.26 -0.61
CA THR A 326 -14.72 -4.41 -0.04
C THR A 326 -14.93 -2.99 -0.55
N VAL A 327 -14.35 -2.01 0.13
CA VAL A 327 -14.44 -0.62 -0.38
C VAL A 327 -13.81 -0.50 -1.77
N SER A 328 -12.69 -1.19 -2.02
CA SER A 328 -12.04 -1.20 -3.34
C SER A 328 -12.88 -1.85 -4.43
N SER A 329 -13.60 -2.97 -4.15
CA SER A 329 -14.51 -3.59 -5.10
C SER A 329 -15.75 -2.73 -5.36
N PHE A 330 -16.25 -2.04 -4.35
CA PHE A 330 -17.37 -1.12 -4.47
C PHE A 330 -17.03 0.10 -5.34
N ILE A 331 -15.87 0.73 -5.10
CA ILE A 331 -15.34 1.82 -5.94
C ILE A 331 -15.22 1.37 -7.40
N PHE A 332 -14.65 0.18 -7.63
CA PHE A 332 -14.49 -0.36 -8.98
C PHE A 332 -15.81 -0.50 -9.71
N ARG A 333 -16.87 -0.98 -9.04
CA ARG A 333 -18.21 -1.12 -9.64
C ARG A 333 -18.88 0.23 -9.92
N GLU A 334 -18.73 1.21 -9.03
CA GLU A 334 -19.23 2.56 -9.27
C GLU A 334 -18.62 3.17 -10.54
N TYR A 335 -17.29 3.01 -10.67
CA TYR A 335 -16.57 3.53 -11.83
C TYR A 335 -16.87 2.74 -13.12
N ARG A 336 -16.74 1.41 -13.09
CA ARG A 336 -16.82 0.55 -14.27
C ARG A 336 -18.26 0.26 -14.70
N ASP A 337 -19.09 -0.19 -13.76
CA ASP A 337 -20.41 -0.75 -14.08
C ASP A 337 -21.48 0.35 -14.12
N ARG A 338 -21.33 1.39 -13.30
CA ARG A 338 -22.24 2.54 -13.24
C ARG A 338 -21.74 3.76 -13.99
N SER A 339 -20.52 3.71 -14.52
CA SER A 339 -19.87 4.81 -15.23
C SER A 339 -19.77 6.12 -14.41
N ASN A 340 -19.93 6.05 -13.09
CA ASN A 340 -19.99 7.20 -12.21
C ASN A 340 -18.59 7.57 -11.71
N VAL A 341 -17.87 8.34 -12.52
CA VAL A 341 -16.47 8.73 -12.26
C VAL A 341 -16.38 9.69 -11.09
N GLY A 342 -17.26 10.69 -11.02
CA GLY A 342 -17.25 11.71 -9.97
C GLY A 342 -17.45 11.09 -8.59
N TYR A 343 -18.53 10.32 -8.42
CA TYR A 343 -18.83 9.66 -7.15
C TYR A 343 -17.82 8.56 -6.82
N GLY A 344 -17.44 7.71 -7.80
CA GLY A 344 -16.41 6.68 -7.59
C GLY A 344 -15.07 7.24 -7.12
N THR A 345 -14.70 8.43 -7.66
CA THR A 345 -13.48 9.12 -7.21
C THR A 345 -13.65 9.72 -5.81
N MET A 346 -14.83 10.26 -5.45
CA MET A 346 -15.11 10.70 -4.08
C MET A 346 -14.96 9.55 -3.08
N LEU A 347 -15.49 8.38 -3.40
CA LEU A 347 -15.33 7.17 -2.58
C LEU A 347 -13.85 6.81 -2.41
N ALA A 348 -13.06 6.87 -3.49
CA ALA A 348 -11.64 6.53 -3.47
C ALA A 348 -10.82 7.50 -2.62
N GLU A 349 -11.03 8.81 -2.77
CA GLU A 349 -10.34 9.85 -2.00
C GLU A 349 -10.72 9.79 -0.51
N PHE A 350 -12.00 9.61 -0.21
CA PHE A 350 -12.46 9.45 1.17
C PHE A 350 -11.87 8.19 1.82
N TYR A 351 -11.83 7.08 1.08
CA TYR A 351 -11.22 5.84 1.56
C TYR A 351 -9.70 5.98 1.74
N LEU A 352 -9.03 6.70 0.85
CA LEU A 352 -7.59 7.02 1.00
C LEU A 352 -7.32 7.74 2.33
N VAL A 353 -8.15 8.72 2.69
CA VAL A 353 -8.04 9.42 3.98
C VAL A 353 -8.23 8.46 5.15
N ILE A 354 -9.23 7.57 5.09
CA ILE A 354 -9.44 6.54 6.12
C ILE A 354 -8.21 5.63 6.24
N ILE A 355 -7.66 5.16 5.13
CA ILE A 355 -6.47 4.29 5.12
C ILE A 355 -5.27 5.01 5.75
N ILE A 356 -5.01 6.26 5.38
CA ILE A 356 -3.89 7.04 5.92
C ILE A 356 -4.01 7.15 7.44
N ILE A 357 -5.19 7.53 7.95
CA ILE A 357 -5.45 7.66 9.40
C ILE A 357 -5.27 6.30 10.07
N PHE A 358 -5.87 5.25 9.54
CA PHE A 358 -5.82 3.91 10.10
C PHE A 358 -4.40 3.35 10.18
N VAL A 359 -3.64 3.45 9.09
CA VAL A 359 -2.23 2.99 9.03
C VAL A 359 -1.36 3.82 9.97
N ALA A 360 -1.54 5.14 10.02
CA ALA A 360 -0.82 6.01 10.95
C ALA A 360 -1.07 5.63 12.42
N LEU A 361 -2.31 5.30 12.78
CA LEU A 361 -2.67 4.84 14.13
C LEU A 361 -2.01 3.49 14.45
N ILE A 362 -2.02 2.54 13.53
CA ILE A 362 -1.37 1.24 13.70
C ILE A 362 0.14 1.43 13.90
N LEU A 363 0.80 2.20 13.04
CA LEU A 363 2.24 2.46 13.13
C LEU A 363 2.60 3.15 14.45
N LYS A 364 1.82 4.13 14.88
CA LYS A 364 2.01 4.80 16.17
C LYS A 364 1.81 3.86 17.36
N GLY A 365 0.84 2.96 17.28
CA GLY A 365 0.60 1.92 18.29
C GLY A 365 1.77 0.94 18.37
N ALA A 366 2.19 0.42 17.22
CA ALA A 366 3.30 -0.51 17.10
C ALA A 366 4.62 0.08 17.62
N SER A 367 4.95 1.32 17.24
CA SER A 367 6.17 1.99 17.71
C SER A 367 6.19 2.22 19.21
N ARG A 368 5.07 2.62 19.82
CA ARG A 368 4.96 2.81 21.26
C ARG A 368 5.12 1.50 22.04
N TRP A 369 4.60 0.42 21.48
CA TRP A 369 4.69 -0.89 22.11
C TRP A 369 6.13 -1.42 22.08
N MET A 370 6.82 -1.34 20.92
CA MET A 370 8.23 -1.74 20.80
C MET A 370 9.20 -0.91 21.65
N GLN A 371 8.86 0.35 21.98
CA GLN A 371 9.69 1.20 22.86
C GLN A 371 9.51 0.92 24.35
N ARG A 372 8.48 0.19 24.77
CA ARG A 372 8.24 -0.16 26.18
C ARG A 372 9.04 -1.36 26.63
N ASP A 373 9.49 -2.20 25.69
CA ASP A 373 10.22 -3.44 25.96
C ASP A 373 11.74 -3.29 25.78
N ASN A 374 12.22 -2.07 25.45
CA ASN A 374 13.63 -1.66 25.47
C ASN A 374 13.90 -0.70 26.64
#